data_084cc90c966faabf17a0e2dea2272678
#
_entry.id   084cc90c966faabf17a0e2dea2272678
#
_cell.length_a   1.000
_cell.length_b   1.000
_cell.length_c   1.000
_cell.angle_alpha   90.00
_cell.angle_beta   90.00
_cell.angle_gamma   90.00
#
_symmetry.space_group_name_H-M   'P 1'
#
loop_
_entity.id
_entity.type
_entity.pdbx_description
1 polymer ?
#
loop_
_entity_poly.entity_id
_entity_poly.type
_entity_poly.pdbx_seq_one_letter_code
_entity_poly.pdbx_strand_id
1 'polypeptide(L)'
;MKKKIHVVGAIIENENAEILAALRSPEMTLPDYWEFPGGKIEPGESKTEALQREILEELGCSIKVLEQVEDTTYEYENFIVRLETFMAKVTEGVPKLSEHAELKWVSRSKLATLKWAPADIPAIEALLTSTLEK
;
A
#
# COMPACT_ATOMS: atom_id res chain seq x y z
N MET A 1 24.52 -10.52 5.08
CA MET A 1 23.91 -9.24 4.72
C MET A 1 22.46 -9.42 4.33
N LYS A 2 21.61 -8.55 4.83
CA LYS A 2 20.20 -8.60 4.47
C LYS A 2 19.96 -7.98 3.10
N LYS A 3 19.07 -8.59 2.33
CA LYS A 3 18.67 -8.08 1.03
C LYS A 3 17.80 -6.84 1.22
N LYS A 4 18.06 -5.80 0.43
CA LYS A 4 17.23 -4.61 0.38
C LYS A 4 16.21 -4.72 -0.74
N ILE A 5 14.95 -4.44 -0.41
CA ILE A 5 13.86 -4.49 -1.38
C ILE A 5 13.20 -3.11 -1.43
N HIS A 6 13.12 -2.54 -2.63
CA HIS A 6 12.49 -1.23 -2.84
C HIS A 6 11.10 -1.43 -3.44
N VAL A 7 10.08 -1.04 -2.70
CA VAL A 7 8.68 -1.24 -3.10
C VAL A 7 7.90 0.06 -3.04
N VAL A 8 6.81 0.09 -3.79
CA VAL A 8 5.87 1.21 -3.78
C VAL A 8 4.50 0.69 -3.37
N GLY A 9 3.73 1.52 -2.65
CA GLY A 9 2.40 1.17 -2.18
C GLY A 9 1.40 2.26 -2.50
N ALA A 10 0.17 1.84 -2.83
CA ALA A 10 -0.90 2.74 -3.19
C ALA A 10 -1.87 2.92 -2.04
N ILE A 11 -2.05 4.15 -1.60
CA ILE A 11 -3.07 4.52 -0.63
C ILE A 11 -4.28 4.97 -1.47
N ILE A 12 -5.10 3.98 -1.85
CA ILE A 12 -6.24 4.22 -2.74
C ILE A 12 -7.42 4.71 -1.93
N GLU A 13 -7.86 5.92 -2.21
CA GLU A 13 -9.00 6.52 -1.51
C GLU A 13 -10.19 6.62 -2.46
N ASN A 14 -11.37 6.22 -1.99
CA ASN A 14 -12.59 6.27 -2.80
C ASN A 14 -13.39 7.55 -2.50
N GLU A 15 -14.55 7.68 -3.15
CA GLU A 15 -15.40 8.86 -3.02
C GLU A 15 -15.99 9.04 -1.62
N ASN A 16 -16.01 7.97 -0.85
CA ASN A 16 -16.52 8.00 0.53
C ASN A 16 -15.41 8.27 1.55
N ALA A 17 -14.24 8.70 1.08
CA ALA A 17 -13.07 8.95 1.92
C ALA A 17 -12.62 7.70 2.68
N GLU A 18 -12.79 6.53 2.06
CA GLU A 18 -12.32 5.26 2.59
C GLU A 18 -11.05 4.83 1.86
N ILE A 19 -10.16 4.17 2.58
CA ILE A 19 -8.86 3.73 2.05
C ILE A 19 -8.85 2.22 1.93
N LEU A 20 -8.32 1.72 0.83
CA LEU A 20 -8.26 0.30 0.55
C LEU A 20 -7.11 -0.36 1.30
N ALA A 21 -7.44 -1.32 2.14
CA ALA A 21 -6.47 -2.13 2.86
C ALA A 21 -6.50 -3.56 2.29
N ALA A 22 -5.33 -4.18 2.18
CA ALA A 22 -5.21 -5.53 1.64
C ALA A 22 -4.59 -6.44 2.69
N LEU A 23 -5.24 -7.57 2.95
CA LEU A 23 -4.76 -8.54 3.94
C LEU A 23 -3.83 -9.54 3.27
N ARG A 24 -2.61 -9.67 3.79
CA ARG A 24 -1.62 -10.59 3.25
C ARG A 24 -2.09 -12.04 3.46
N SER A 25 -1.97 -12.85 2.41
CA SER A 25 -2.42 -14.23 2.44
C SER A 25 -1.43 -15.12 3.18
N PRO A 26 -1.86 -16.34 3.58
CA PRO A 26 -0.95 -17.29 4.25
C PRO A 26 0.29 -17.67 3.43
N GLU A 27 0.24 -17.55 2.11
CA GLU A 27 1.37 -17.89 1.23
C GLU A 27 2.39 -16.76 1.13
N MET A 28 2.05 -15.57 1.59
CA MET A 28 2.97 -14.42 1.56
C MET A 28 3.80 -14.37 2.83
N THR A 29 4.92 -13.64 2.78
CA THR A 29 5.65 -13.32 4.01
C THR A 29 4.77 -12.40 4.86
N LEU A 30 4.93 -12.44 6.18
CA LEU A 30 4.10 -11.68 7.12
C LEU A 30 2.61 -11.93 6.89
N PRO A 31 2.15 -13.18 6.97
CA PRO A 31 0.71 -13.45 6.79
C PRO A 31 -0.10 -12.81 7.91
N ASP A 32 -1.37 -12.54 7.61
CA ASP A 32 -2.33 -11.94 8.54
C ASP A 32 -2.08 -10.49 8.90
N TYR A 33 -1.13 -9.83 8.23
CA TYR A 33 -0.95 -8.38 8.34
C TYR A 33 -1.66 -7.68 7.20
N TRP A 34 -2.17 -6.50 7.47
CA TRP A 34 -2.73 -5.62 6.45
C TRP A 34 -1.63 -4.75 5.86
N GLU A 35 -1.79 -4.38 4.60
CA GLU A 35 -0.82 -3.54 3.89
C GLU A 35 -1.53 -2.72 2.82
N PHE A 36 -0.83 -1.70 2.32
CA PHE A 36 -1.28 -1.03 1.10
C PHE A 36 -0.84 -1.88 -0.09
N PRO A 37 -1.71 -2.05 -1.09
CA PRO A 37 -1.34 -2.85 -2.27
C PRO A 37 -0.23 -2.16 -3.06
N GLY A 38 0.61 -2.95 -3.71
CA GLY A 38 1.74 -2.46 -4.48
C GLY A 38 2.75 -3.56 -4.70
N GLY A 39 3.98 -3.17 -4.98
CA GLY A 39 5.03 -4.15 -5.21
C GLY A 39 6.36 -3.53 -5.58
N LYS A 40 7.24 -4.35 -6.14
CA LYS A 40 8.61 -3.94 -6.45
C LYS A 40 8.70 -3.08 -7.70
N ILE A 41 9.64 -2.13 -7.66
CA ILE A 41 9.98 -1.34 -8.84
C ILE A 41 10.91 -2.18 -9.70
N GLU A 42 10.60 -2.31 -10.99
CA GLU A 42 11.43 -3.06 -11.93
C GLU A 42 12.40 -2.13 -12.63
N PRO A 43 13.53 -2.68 -13.15
CA PRO A 43 14.51 -1.85 -13.84
C PRO A 43 13.89 -1.04 -14.98
N GLY A 44 14.20 0.25 -15.02
CA GLY A 44 13.69 1.13 -16.06
C GLY A 44 12.34 1.75 -15.78
N GLU A 45 11.68 1.35 -14.71
CA GLU A 45 10.38 1.92 -14.35
C GLU A 45 10.55 3.12 -13.41
N SER A 46 9.68 4.13 -13.57
CA SER A 46 9.52 5.15 -12.55
C SER A 46 8.66 4.56 -11.43
N LYS A 47 8.64 5.23 -10.28
CA LYS A 47 7.79 4.81 -9.15
C LYS A 47 6.32 4.79 -9.55
N THR A 48 5.88 5.81 -10.29
CA THR A 48 4.49 5.89 -10.77
C THR A 48 4.16 4.73 -11.70
N GLU A 49 5.05 4.45 -12.65
CA GLU A 49 4.83 3.33 -13.59
C GLU A 49 4.77 2.00 -12.88
N ALA A 50 5.69 1.79 -11.92
CA ALA A 50 5.71 0.55 -11.15
C ALA A 50 4.41 0.37 -10.38
N LEU A 51 3.95 1.43 -9.72
CA LEU A 51 2.74 1.35 -8.91
C LEU A 51 1.51 1.09 -9.78
N GLN A 52 1.39 1.79 -10.91
CA GLN A 52 0.28 1.58 -11.84
C GLN A 52 0.27 0.14 -12.36
N ARG A 53 1.43 -0.40 -12.71
CA ARG A 53 1.55 -1.77 -13.19
C ARG A 53 1.16 -2.77 -12.10
N GLU A 54 1.68 -2.60 -10.88
CA GLU A 54 1.40 -3.52 -9.79
C GLU A 54 -0.09 -3.55 -9.44
N ILE A 55 -0.73 -2.38 -9.41
CA ILE A 55 -2.16 -2.33 -9.09
C ILE A 55 -2.98 -2.97 -10.19
N LEU A 56 -2.62 -2.77 -11.45
CA LEU A 56 -3.31 -3.41 -12.56
C LEU A 56 -3.17 -4.93 -12.47
N GLU A 57 -1.97 -5.42 -12.18
CA GLU A 57 -1.73 -6.87 -12.05
C GLU A 57 -2.46 -7.48 -10.86
N GLU A 58 -2.41 -6.81 -9.71
CA GLU A 58 -2.96 -7.38 -8.48
C GLU A 58 -4.46 -7.17 -8.32
N LEU A 59 -4.97 -6.01 -8.73
CA LEU A 59 -6.35 -5.65 -8.44
C LEU A 59 -7.21 -5.48 -9.70
N GLY A 60 -6.60 -5.53 -10.86
CA GLY A 60 -7.34 -5.45 -12.12
C GLY A 60 -7.96 -4.08 -12.41
N CYS A 61 -7.44 -3.03 -11.80
CA CYS A 61 -7.95 -1.68 -12.04
C CYS A 61 -6.81 -0.72 -12.34
N SER A 62 -7.15 0.42 -12.95
CA SER A 62 -6.19 1.48 -13.25
C SER A 62 -6.31 2.58 -12.21
N ILE A 63 -5.17 3.17 -11.86
CA ILE A 63 -5.14 4.25 -10.87
C ILE A 63 -4.38 5.45 -11.41
N LYS A 64 -4.68 6.60 -10.83
CA LYS A 64 -3.88 7.81 -10.97
C LYS A 64 -3.10 7.95 -9.68
N VAL A 65 -1.78 8.06 -9.79
CA VAL A 65 -0.89 8.25 -8.63
C VAL A 65 -0.81 9.73 -8.34
N LEU A 66 -1.00 10.10 -7.06
CA LEU A 66 -1.02 11.47 -6.60
C LEU A 66 0.23 11.73 -5.76
N GLU A 67 0.13 12.56 -4.71
CA GLU A 67 1.28 12.95 -3.91
C GLU A 67 1.84 11.80 -3.08
N GLN A 68 3.14 11.84 -2.83
CA GLN A 68 3.80 10.88 -1.96
C GLN A 68 3.44 11.17 -0.51
N VAL A 69 3.18 10.12 0.26
CA VAL A 69 2.81 10.25 1.67
C VAL A 69 3.99 9.97 2.57
N GLU A 70 4.72 8.88 2.32
CA GLU A 70 5.81 8.49 3.20
C GLU A 70 6.89 7.73 2.43
N ASP A 71 8.10 7.72 2.98
CA ASP A 71 9.24 6.97 2.48
C ASP A 71 9.86 6.32 3.71
N THR A 72 9.59 5.03 3.89
CA THR A 72 9.92 4.31 5.11
C THR A 72 10.91 3.19 4.81
N THR A 73 11.98 3.11 5.59
CA THR A 73 12.88 1.96 5.54
C THR A 73 12.69 1.18 6.84
N TYR A 74 12.36 -0.09 6.71
CA TYR A 74 12.14 -0.95 7.87
C TYR A 74 12.96 -2.22 7.74
N GLU A 75 13.65 -2.58 8.81
CA GLU A 75 14.49 -3.80 8.83
C GLU A 75 13.71 -4.93 9.49
N TYR A 76 13.38 -5.94 8.69
CA TYR A 76 12.81 -7.19 9.19
C TYR A 76 13.94 -8.15 9.51
N GLU A 77 13.62 -9.29 10.09
CA GLU A 77 14.64 -10.28 10.48
C GLU A 77 15.51 -10.71 9.31
N ASN A 78 14.90 -10.97 8.14
CA ASN A 78 15.59 -11.55 7.00
C ASN A 78 15.84 -10.59 5.84
N PHE A 79 15.26 -9.38 5.88
CA PHE A 79 15.40 -8.45 4.77
C PHE A 79 15.07 -7.02 5.22
N ILE A 80 15.45 -6.05 4.38
CA ILE A 80 15.16 -4.64 4.63
C ILE A 80 14.24 -4.16 3.52
N VAL A 81 13.15 -3.47 3.89
CA VAL A 81 12.19 -2.92 2.94
C VAL A 81 12.27 -1.40 2.96
N ARG A 82 12.41 -0.81 1.77
CA ARG A 82 12.15 0.62 1.60
C ARG A 82 10.81 0.72 0.90
N LEU A 83 9.82 1.28 1.60
CA LEU A 83 8.46 1.42 1.09
C LEU A 83 8.16 2.90 0.88
N GLU A 84 7.81 3.26 -0.35
CA GLU A 84 7.34 4.61 -0.66
C GLU A 84 5.86 4.51 -0.98
N THR A 85 5.04 5.26 -0.24
CA THR A 85 3.59 5.23 -0.39
C THR A 85 3.09 6.52 -1.02
N PHE A 86 2.06 6.38 -1.87
CA PHE A 86 1.49 7.49 -2.62
C PHE A 86 -0.03 7.44 -2.52
N MET A 87 -0.65 8.62 -2.37
CA MET A 87 -2.09 8.69 -2.55
C MET A 87 -2.42 8.31 -3.98
N ALA A 88 -3.57 7.68 -4.16
CA ALA A 88 -4.01 7.25 -5.48
C ALA A 88 -5.53 7.18 -5.52
N LYS A 89 -6.07 7.22 -6.74
CA LYS A 89 -7.51 7.03 -6.94
C LYS A 89 -7.72 6.15 -8.16
N VAL A 90 -8.79 5.36 -8.12
CA VAL A 90 -9.15 4.50 -9.26
C VAL A 90 -9.68 5.38 -10.39
N THR A 91 -9.15 5.16 -11.59
CA THR A 91 -9.60 5.87 -12.78
C THR A 91 -10.42 4.97 -13.70
N GLU A 92 -10.21 3.64 -13.61
CA GLU A 92 -10.91 2.69 -14.45
C GLU A 92 -10.97 1.34 -13.75
N GLY A 93 -12.13 0.70 -13.79
CA GLY A 93 -12.31 -0.62 -13.19
C GLY A 93 -12.63 -0.54 -11.71
N VAL A 94 -12.71 -1.70 -11.07
CA VAL A 94 -12.99 -1.84 -9.65
C VAL A 94 -11.94 -2.79 -9.07
N PRO A 95 -11.31 -2.43 -7.93
CA PRO A 95 -10.35 -3.33 -7.31
C PRO A 95 -10.96 -4.71 -7.03
N LYS A 96 -10.28 -5.76 -7.48
CA LYS A 96 -10.74 -7.14 -7.32
C LYS A 96 -9.73 -7.95 -6.54
N LEU A 97 -10.24 -8.79 -5.65
CA LEU A 97 -9.40 -9.69 -4.88
C LEU A 97 -8.73 -10.71 -5.79
N SER A 98 -7.42 -10.89 -5.64
CA SER A 98 -6.64 -11.82 -6.43
C SER A 98 -5.72 -12.63 -5.51
N GLU A 99 -4.54 -12.08 -5.19
CA GLU A 99 -3.56 -12.80 -4.40
C GLU A 99 -3.70 -12.61 -2.89
N HIS A 100 -4.28 -11.48 -2.48
CA HIS A 100 -4.49 -11.19 -1.06
C HIS A 100 -5.64 -12.02 -0.50
N ALA A 101 -5.64 -12.19 0.83
CA ALA A 101 -6.70 -12.94 1.50
C ALA A 101 -8.01 -12.15 1.56
N GLU A 102 -7.92 -10.82 1.64
CA GLU A 102 -9.10 -9.96 1.77
C GLU A 102 -8.76 -8.54 1.33
N LEU A 103 -9.75 -7.82 0.80
CA LEU A 103 -9.66 -6.38 0.55
C LEU A 103 -10.73 -5.71 1.40
N LYS A 104 -10.40 -4.55 1.98
CA LYS A 104 -11.34 -3.86 2.85
C LYS A 104 -11.22 -2.34 2.68
N TRP A 105 -12.35 -1.67 2.48
CA TRP A 105 -12.40 -0.21 2.48
C TRP A 105 -12.59 0.26 3.91
N VAL A 106 -11.69 1.15 4.38
CA VAL A 106 -11.65 1.56 5.78
C VAL A 106 -11.58 3.08 5.87
N SER A 107 -12.42 3.68 6.69
CA SER A 107 -12.32 5.12 6.94
C SER A 107 -11.01 5.42 7.66
N ARG A 108 -10.49 6.65 7.48
CA ARG A 108 -9.22 7.03 8.10
C ARG A 108 -9.25 6.84 9.63
N SER A 109 -10.37 7.18 10.26
CA SER A 109 -10.48 7.07 11.71
C SER A 109 -10.39 5.63 12.22
N LYS A 110 -10.58 4.64 11.34
CA LYS A 110 -10.54 3.23 11.70
C LYS A 110 -9.29 2.51 11.22
N LEU A 111 -8.37 3.21 10.54
CA LEU A 111 -7.14 2.58 10.06
C LEU A 111 -6.35 1.95 11.20
N ALA A 112 -6.26 2.63 12.33
CA ALA A 112 -5.48 2.14 13.47
C ALA A 112 -6.06 0.88 14.11
N THR A 113 -7.29 0.47 13.75
CA THR A 113 -7.88 -0.76 14.29
C THR A 113 -7.38 -2.02 13.60
N LEU A 114 -6.70 -1.87 12.45
CA LEU A 114 -6.16 -3.00 11.71
C LEU A 114 -4.72 -3.27 12.12
N LYS A 115 -4.30 -4.53 11.98
CA LYS A 115 -2.93 -4.94 12.26
C LYS A 115 -2.08 -4.74 11.02
N TRP A 116 -1.44 -3.59 10.91
CA TRP A 116 -0.64 -3.24 9.73
C TRP A 116 0.76 -3.83 9.78
N ALA A 117 1.29 -4.20 8.63
CA ALA A 117 2.69 -4.59 8.51
C ALA A 117 3.56 -3.40 8.98
N PRO A 118 4.64 -3.67 9.73
CA PRO A 118 5.45 -2.58 10.32
C PRO A 118 5.90 -1.51 9.34
N ALA A 119 6.27 -1.89 8.11
CA ALA A 119 6.73 -0.91 7.12
C ALA A 119 5.62 0.06 6.69
N ASP A 120 4.35 -0.31 6.87
CA ASP A 120 3.20 0.53 6.48
C ASP A 120 2.77 1.48 7.60
N ILE A 121 3.19 1.24 8.83
CA ILE A 121 2.73 2.02 9.99
C ILE A 121 3.03 3.51 9.88
N PRO A 122 4.24 3.95 9.45
CA PRO A 122 4.50 5.38 9.34
C PRO A 122 3.53 6.10 8.39
N ALA A 123 3.10 5.42 7.31
CA ALA A 123 2.12 6.02 6.39
C ALA A 123 0.77 6.17 7.08
N ILE A 124 0.37 5.18 7.89
CA ILE A 124 -0.88 5.28 8.67
C ILE A 124 -0.82 6.48 9.60
N GLU A 125 0.30 6.66 10.30
CA GLU A 125 0.47 7.79 11.21
C GLU A 125 0.40 9.11 10.48
N ALA A 126 1.01 9.19 9.29
CA ALA A 126 0.97 10.39 8.48
C ALA A 126 -0.45 10.73 8.05
N LEU A 127 -1.23 9.72 7.67
CA LEU A 127 -2.62 9.92 7.27
C LEU A 127 -3.47 10.43 8.42
N LEU A 128 -3.27 9.89 9.62
CA LEU A 128 -4.01 10.31 10.80
C LEU A 128 -3.66 11.74 11.19
N THR A 129 -2.39 12.10 11.10
CA THR A 129 -1.93 13.46 11.39
C THR A 129 -2.53 14.47 10.42
N SER A 130 -2.52 14.16 9.12
CA SER A 130 -3.11 15.02 8.10
C SER A 130 -4.59 15.25 8.36
N THR A 131 -5.30 14.20 8.79
CA THR A 131 -6.72 14.32 9.11
C THR A 131 -6.96 15.30 10.24
N LEU A 132 -6.08 15.30 11.24
CA LEU A 132 -6.21 16.17 12.39
C LEU A 132 -5.95 17.64 12.06
N GLU A 133 -5.17 17.89 11.02
CA GLU A 133 -4.83 19.26 10.62
C GLU A 133 -5.94 19.95 9.84
N LYS A 134 -6.92 19.21 9.44
CA LYS A 134 -8.08 19.77 8.71
C LYS A 134 -9.23 20.04 9.65
#